data_07735f53302dbc8b931d6e58bfb9dedc
#
_entry.id   07735f53302dbc8b931d6e58bfb9dedc
#
_cell.length_a   1.000
_cell.length_b   1.000
_cell.length_c   1.000
_cell.angle_alpha   90.00
_cell.angle_beta   90.00
_cell.angle_gamma   90.00
#
_symmetry.space_group_name_H-M   'P 1'
#
loop_
_entity.id
_entity.type
_entity.pdbx_description
1 polymer ?
#
loop_
_entity_poly.entity_id
_entity_poly.type
_entity_poly.pdbx_seq_one_letter_code
_entity_poly.pdbx_strand_id
1 'polypeptide(L)'
;DGRLLSLTYERDQKVLAWALHELGGFSDGNQTEPAAVESAACMPSADGTRDEVWLSVQRVINGRTVRYNEYMTKVWEKGDIQADAIYGDCALTYDGTPISTVTGLWHLIGETVGVLVDGAAHPDCVVSATGTITLTSPASKVQVGLRYASDGQMLRQDVGAADGTSQGKYQRTHNVNIRVHDTLGMKFGSGFHATGPGKLTEPTIRTSAVPGDTAVPLYSGDIEIRWEGTYTKNNYVTWRNDSMFPATILAVMPQLHTQDR
;
A
#
# COMPACT_ATOMS: atom_id res chain seq x y z
N ASP A 1 6.63 -16.82 -13.58
CA ASP A 1 6.18 -15.44 -13.79
C ASP A 1 6.86 -14.44 -12.83
N GLY A 2 7.66 -14.91 -11.84
CA GLY A 2 8.33 -14.03 -10.87
C GLY A 2 7.41 -13.34 -9.86
N ARG A 3 6.15 -13.77 -9.72
CA ARG A 3 5.20 -13.21 -8.74
C ARG A 3 5.32 -13.92 -7.40
N LEU A 4 5.29 -13.15 -6.31
CA LEU A 4 5.28 -13.68 -4.96
C LEU A 4 3.84 -13.90 -4.50
N LEU A 5 3.53 -15.14 -4.10
CA LEU A 5 2.23 -15.51 -3.53
C LEU A 5 2.42 -15.98 -2.10
N SER A 6 1.58 -15.53 -1.20
CA SER A 6 1.49 -16.07 0.14
C SER A 6 0.16 -16.81 0.36
N LEU A 7 0.20 -17.82 1.21
CA LEU A 7 -0.96 -18.54 1.66
C LEU A 7 -1.11 -18.37 3.17
N THR A 8 -2.18 -17.71 3.60
CA THR A 8 -2.59 -17.74 4.99
C THR A 8 -3.41 -19.01 5.25
N TYR A 9 -2.91 -19.86 6.12
CA TYR A 9 -3.56 -21.11 6.48
C TYR A 9 -3.73 -21.20 8.00
N GLU A 10 -4.97 -21.06 8.46
CA GLU A 10 -5.33 -21.20 9.87
C GLU A 10 -6.36 -22.32 9.99
N ARG A 11 -5.88 -23.48 10.48
CA ARG A 11 -6.66 -24.72 10.51
C ARG A 11 -7.85 -24.64 11.44
N ASP A 12 -7.65 -24.06 12.62
CA ASP A 12 -8.69 -24.05 13.66
C ASP A 12 -9.84 -23.12 13.30
N GLN A 13 -9.54 -22.04 12.60
CA GLN A 13 -10.52 -21.06 12.11
C GLN A 13 -11.01 -21.38 10.68
N LYS A 14 -10.48 -22.44 10.05
CA LYS A 14 -10.78 -22.83 8.65
C LYS A 14 -10.49 -21.68 7.66
N VAL A 15 -9.49 -20.87 7.94
CA VAL A 15 -9.07 -19.81 7.02
C VAL A 15 -8.07 -20.37 6.01
N LEU A 16 -8.35 -20.12 4.75
CA LEU A 16 -7.47 -20.42 3.62
C LEU A 16 -7.55 -19.23 2.67
N ALA A 17 -6.52 -18.41 2.62
CA ALA A 17 -6.52 -17.20 1.80
C ALA A 17 -5.20 -17.03 1.06
N TRP A 18 -5.29 -16.80 -0.25
CA TRP A 18 -4.14 -16.45 -1.08
C TRP A 18 -4.03 -14.93 -1.22
N ALA A 19 -2.81 -14.43 -1.12
CA ALA A 19 -2.49 -13.04 -1.40
C ALA A 19 -1.36 -12.97 -2.44
N LEU A 20 -1.50 -12.02 -3.38
CA LEU A 20 -0.47 -11.66 -4.33
C LEU A 20 0.31 -10.47 -3.74
N HIS A 21 1.64 -10.57 -3.74
CA HIS A 21 2.52 -9.47 -3.35
C HIS A 21 3.18 -8.92 -4.61
N GLU A 22 2.80 -7.74 -5.00
CA GLU A 22 3.48 -6.98 -6.03
C GLU A 22 4.64 -6.22 -5.40
N LEU A 23 5.84 -6.37 -5.98
CA LEU A 23 7.05 -5.71 -5.49
C LEU A 23 7.28 -4.42 -6.24
N GLY A 24 7.80 -3.41 -5.52
CA GLY A 24 8.17 -2.13 -6.07
C GLY A 24 9.29 -2.21 -7.10
N GLY A 25 9.21 -1.34 -8.11
CA GLY A 25 10.09 -1.35 -9.27
C GLY A 25 9.60 -2.28 -10.38
N PHE A 26 10.39 -2.38 -11.44
CA PHE A 26 10.03 -3.14 -12.65
C PHE A 26 11.12 -4.13 -13.00
N SER A 27 10.75 -5.29 -13.55
CA SER A 27 11.67 -6.31 -14.03
C SER A 27 12.08 -6.11 -15.50
N ASP A 28 11.37 -5.24 -16.21
CA ASP A 28 11.59 -4.93 -17.62
C ASP A 28 11.93 -3.45 -17.86
N GLY A 29 12.63 -3.16 -18.96
CA GLY A 29 13.00 -1.79 -19.32
C GLY A 29 11.84 -0.91 -19.79
N ASN A 30 10.67 -1.49 -20.06
CA ASN A 30 9.47 -0.76 -20.49
C ASN A 30 8.56 -0.38 -19.31
N GLN A 31 8.90 -0.78 -18.09
CA GLN A 31 8.13 -0.52 -16.87
C GLN A 31 6.69 -1.07 -16.94
N THR A 32 6.52 -2.24 -17.55
CA THR A 32 5.22 -2.90 -17.70
C THR A 32 5.03 -4.08 -16.77
N GLU A 33 6.14 -4.76 -16.39
CA GLU A 33 6.09 -5.90 -15.50
C GLU A 33 6.70 -5.54 -14.14
N PRO A 34 6.02 -5.85 -13.04
CA PRO A 34 6.55 -5.57 -11.69
C PRO A 34 7.86 -6.32 -11.45
N ALA A 35 8.60 -5.94 -10.43
CA ALA A 35 9.84 -6.61 -10.04
C ALA A 35 9.62 -8.12 -9.87
N ALA A 36 10.57 -8.93 -10.32
CA ALA A 36 10.40 -10.38 -10.39
C ALA A 36 11.18 -11.09 -9.29
N VAL A 37 10.50 -11.93 -8.51
CA VAL A 37 11.13 -12.82 -7.53
C VAL A 37 11.64 -14.05 -8.25
N GLU A 38 12.96 -14.28 -8.20
CA GLU A 38 13.61 -15.44 -8.81
C GLU A 38 13.74 -16.62 -7.84
N SER A 39 13.90 -16.33 -6.56
CA SER A 39 13.94 -17.35 -5.49
C SER A 39 13.50 -16.79 -4.14
N ALA A 40 13.06 -17.68 -3.27
CA ALA A 40 12.71 -17.38 -1.91
C ALA A 40 13.28 -18.45 -0.96
N ALA A 41 13.73 -18.04 0.22
CA ALA A 41 14.21 -18.91 1.27
C ALA A 41 13.77 -18.38 2.63
N CYS A 42 13.52 -19.29 3.57
CA CYS A 42 13.22 -18.94 4.94
C CYS A 42 14.48 -19.19 5.81
N MET A 43 14.89 -18.20 6.59
CA MET A 43 16.07 -18.27 7.46
C MET A 43 15.74 -17.66 8.82
N PRO A 44 16.36 -18.15 9.91
CA PRO A 44 16.21 -17.49 11.21
C PRO A 44 16.75 -16.05 11.16
N SER A 45 16.03 -15.13 11.82
CA SER A 45 16.51 -13.77 12.03
C SER A 45 17.81 -13.72 12.83
N ALA A 46 18.57 -12.65 12.71
CA ALA A 46 19.86 -12.51 13.41
C ALA A 46 19.71 -12.55 14.93
N ASP A 47 18.57 -12.15 15.48
CA ASP A 47 18.25 -12.20 16.91
C ASP A 47 17.64 -13.53 17.35
N GLY A 48 17.37 -14.45 16.42
CA GLY A 48 16.79 -15.77 16.68
C GLY A 48 15.35 -15.75 17.19
N THR A 49 14.64 -14.62 17.10
CA THR A 49 13.27 -14.48 17.64
C THR A 49 12.20 -14.89 16.64
N ARG A 50 12.52 -14.93 15.35
CA ARG A 50 11.57 -15.23 14.27
C ARG A 50 12.30 -15.82 13.06
N ASP A 51 11.53 -16.31 12.11
CA ASP A 51 12.02 -16.63 10.77
C ASP A 51 11.77 -15.46 9.83
N GLU A 52 12.71 -15.23 8.92
CA GLU A 52 12.65 -14.20 7.90
C GLU A 52 12.56 -14.84 6.52
N VAL A 53 11.69 -14.28 5.67
CA VAL A 53 11.60 -14.67 4.26
C VAL A 53 12.57 -13.81 3.47
N TRP A 54 13.58 -14.44 2.91
CA TRP A 54 14.57 -13.82 2.04
C TRP A 54 14.21 -14.08 0.58
N LEU A 55 14.34 -13.05 -0.23
CA LEU A 55 13.98 -13.05 -1.65
C LEU A 55 15.19 -12.63 -2.48
N SER A 56 15.41 -13.29 -3.61
CA SER A 56 16.26 -12.78 -4.68
C SER A 56 15.37 -12.13 -5.73
N VAL A 57 15.48 -10.82 -5.89
CA VAL A 57 14.57 -10.02 -6.71
C VAL A 57 15.31 -9.37 -7.87
N GLN A 58 14.82 -9.61 -9.08
CA GLN A 58 15.30 -8.95 -10.30
C GLN A 58 14.55 -7.63 -10.51
N ARG A 59 15.32 -6.57 -10.75
CA ARG A 59 14.80 -5.24 -11.14
C ARG A 59 15.62 -4.63 -12.25
N VAL A 60 15.04 -3.65 -12.94
CA VAL A 60 15.76 -2.75 -13.84
C VAL A 60 15.93 -1.42 -13.11
N ILE A 61 17.15 -1.10 -12.73
CA ILE A 61 17.52 0.14 -12.05
C ILE A 61 18.45 0.94 -12.97
N ASN A 62 18.10 2.20 -13.23
CA ASN A 62 18.86 3.06 -14.14
C ASN A 62 19.18 2.35 -15.49
N GLY A 63 18.19 1.67 -16.06
CA GLY A 63 18.30 0.95 -17.34
C GLY A 63 19.13 -0.32 -17.30
N ARG A 64 19.53 -0.81 -16.13
CA ARG A 64 20.32 -2.05 -15.98
C ARG A 64 19.55 -3.09 -15.20
N THR A 65 19.56 -4.34 -15.65
CA THR A 65 19.04 -5.45 -14.88
C THR A 65 19.97 -5.77 -13.72
N VAL A 66 19.43 -5.70 -12.53
CA VAL A 66 20.12 -5.97 -11.25
C VAL A 66 19.37 -7.05 -10.46
N ARG A 67 20.05 -7.69 -9.53
CA ARG A 67 19.48 -8.66 -8.60
C ARG A 67 19.87 -8.28 -7.19
N TYR A 68 18.86 -8.16 -6.34
CA TYR A 68 19.05 -7.83 -4.94
C TYR A 68 18.53 -8.96 -4.06
N ASN A 69 19.26 -9.24 -2.99
CA ASN A 69 18.76 -10.09 -1.91
C ASN A 69 18.13 -9.22 -0.86
N GLU A 70 16.86 -9.44 -0.62
CA GLU A 70 16.03 -8.66 0.28
C GLU A 70 15.36 -9.59 1.27
N TYR A 71 14.99 -9.08 2.42
CA TYR A 71 14.17 -9.83 3.37
C TYR A 71 12.90 -9.05 3.70
N MET A 72 11.83 -9.79 3.94
CA MET A 72 10.58 -9.21 4.39
C MET A 72 10.70 -8.80 5.86
N THR A 73 10.44 -7.53 6.15
CA THR A 73 10.43 -7.02 7.54
C THR A 73 9.27 -7.64 8.33
N LYS A 74 9.29 -7.49 9.65
CA LYS A 74 8.15 -7.91 10.48
C LYS A 74 6.89 -7.13 10.08
N VAL A 75 5.76 -7.77 10.26
CA VAL A 75 4.45 -7.12 10.11
C VAL A 75 4.31 -6.05 11.19
N TRP A 76 3.70 -4.92 10.83
CA TRP A 76 3.34 -3.85 11.78
C TRP A 76 2.40 -4.40 12.85
N GLU A 77 2.71 -4.11 14.10
CA GLU A 77 1.92 -4.51 15.24
C GLU A 77 1.51 -3.30 16.08
N LYS A 78 0.42 -3.46 16.82
CA LYS A 78 -0.05 -2.42 17.73
C LYS A 78 1.02 -2.08 18.78
N GLY A 79 1.41 -0.82 18.82
CA GLY A 79 2.46 -0.31 19.71
C GLY A 79 3.79 -0.05 19.03
N ASP A 80 3.95 -0.46 17.77
CA ASP A 80 5.09 -0.04 16.96
C ASP A 80 5.05 1.48 16.70
N ILE A 81 6.21 2.08 16.64
CA ILE A 81 6.35 3.53 16.41
C ILE A 81 6.11 3.82 14.93
N GLN A 82 5.22 4.76 14.60
CA GLN A 82 4.88 5.10 13.21
C GLN A 82 6.10 5.46 12.34
N ALA A 83 7.13 6.10 12.92
CA ALA A 83 8.36 6.41 12.21
C ALA A 83 9.19 5.17 11.82
N ASP A 84 8.90 4.01 12.43
CA ASP A 84 9.53 2.72 12.09
C ASP A 84 8.79 1.97 10.98
N ALA A 85 7.64 2.50 10.54
CA ALA A 85 6.87 1.89 9.46
C ALA A 85 7.69 1.88 8.16
N ILE A 86 7.81 0.69 7.56
CA ILE A 86 8.51 0.47 6.30
C ILE A 86 7.60 -0.36 5.40
N TYR A 87 6.90 0.33 4.48
CA TYR A 87 6.03 -0.29 3.48
C TYR A 87 6.48 0.13 2.08
N GLY A 88 7.74 -0.12 1.82
CA GLY A 88 8.40 0.08 0.53
C GLY A 88 9.50 -0.95 0.35
N ASP A 89 9.82 -1.28 -0.89
CA ASP A 89 10.80 -2.30 -1.24
C ASP A 89 12.18 -1.70 -1.52
N CYS A 90 13.21 -2.52 -1.47
CA CYS A 90 14.60 -2.07 -1.55
C CYS A 90 14.91 -0.95 -0.54
N ALA A 91 14.24 -0.98 0.62
CA ALA A 91 14.20 0.15 1.52
C ALA A 91 15.50 0.31 2.32
N LEU A 92 15.80 1.57 2.65
CA LEU A 92 16.87 1.98 3.55
C LEU A 92 16.28 2.83 4.67
N THR A 93 16.71 2.55 5.90
CA THR A 93 16.38 3.34 7.08
C THR A 93 17.58 4.17 7.49
N TYR A 94 17.38 5.47 7.69
CA TYR A 94 18.28 6.32 8.45
C TYR A 94 17.66 6.57 9.83
N ASP A 95 18.47 6.43 10.88
CA ASP A 95 18.08 6.74 12.25
C ASP A 95 19.28 7.39 12.95
N GLY A 96 19.17 8.67 13.31
CA GLY A 96 20.28 9.41 13.89
C GLY A 96 20.00 10.89 14.09
N THR A 97 21.07 11.69 14.12
CA THR A 97 20.94 13.15 14.21
C THR A 97 20.23 13.72 12.99
N PRO A 98 19.42 14.81 13.13
CA PRO A 98 18.68 15.36 12.00
C PRO A 98 19.56 15.70 10.80
N ILE A 99 19.20 15.18 9.63
CA ILE A 99 19.89 15.42 8.36
C ILE A 99 18.91 15.94 7.29
N SER A 100 19.41 16.75 6.36
CA SER A 100 18.65 17.21 5.19
C SER A 100 19.01 16.43 3.91
N THR A 101 20.05 15.61 3.95
CA THR A 101 20.48 14.80 2.80
C THR A 101 20.70 13.37 3.25
N VAL A 102 19.95 12.45 2.67
CA VAL A 102 20.14 11.01 2.89
C VAL A 102 21.09 10.47 1.83
N THR A 103 22.07 9.68 2.25
CA THR A 103 23.10 9.08 1.41
C THR A 103 23.00 7.55 1.46
N GLY A 104 23.76 6.86 0.60
CA GLY A 104 23.81 5.39 0.62
C GLY A 104 22.79 4.71 -0.31
N LEU A 105 22.04 5.48 -1.11
CA LEU A 105 21.03 4.98 -2.02
C LEU A 105 21.61 4.54 -3.39
N TRP A 106 22.83 4.01 -3.41
CA TRP A 106 23.53 3.60 -4.64
C TRP A 106 22.77 2.54 -5.45
N HIS A 107 21.99 1.72 -4.76
CA HIS A 107 21.19 0.66 -5.36
C HIS A 107 19.91 1.18 -6.05
N LEU A 108 19.54 2.46 -5.86
CA LEU A 108 18.33 3.09 -6.41
C LEU A 108 18.63 4.31 -7.28
N ILE A 109 19.86 4.49 -7.76
CA ILE A 109 20.23 5.65 -8.59
C ILE A 109 19.29 5.80 -9.79
N GLY A 110 18.73 7.01 -9.95
CA GLY A 110 17.83 7.36 -11.05
C GLY A 110 16.37 6.98 -10.81
N GLU A 111 16.06 6.21 -9.77
CA GLU A 111 14.70 5.80 -9.45
C GLU A 111 13.96 6.87 -8.65
N THR A 112 12.64 6.91 -8.83
CA THR A 112 11.75 7.69 -7.97
C THR A 112 11.40 6.87 -6.75
N VAL A 113 11.73 7.38 -5.58
CA VAL A 113 11.52 6.70 -4.29
C VAL A 113 10.48 7.40 -3.44
N GLY A 114 9.69 6.61 -2.72
CA GLY A 114 8.87 7.09 -1.62
C GLY A 114 9.73 7.38 -0.40
N VAL A 115 9.33 8.40 0.36
CA VAL A 115 10.09 8.83 1.53
C VAL A 115 9.13 9.12 2.69
N LEU A 116 9.45 8.59 3.87
CA LEU A 116 8.82 8.97 5.14
C LEU A 116 9.87 9.65 6.01
N VAL A 117 9.50 10.77 6.63
CA VAL A 117 10.35 11.56 7.53
C VAL A 117 9.68 11.67 8.89
N ASP A 118 10.33 11.16 9.94
CA ASP A 118 9.81 11.16 11.32
C ASP A 118 8.34 10.70 11.42
N GLY A 119 7.96 9.72 10.58
CA GLY A 119 6.61 9.16 10.51
C GLY A 119 5.62 9.98 9.67
N ALA A 120 6.05 11.03 8.98
CA ALA A 120 5.24 11.79 8.04
C ALA A 120 5.58 11.47 6.59
N ALA A 121 4.59 11.57 5.69
CA ALA A 121 4.84 11.47 4.26
C ALA A 121 5.64 12.67 3.75
N HIS A 122 6.68 12.42 2.98
CA HIS A 122 7.44 13.40 2.25
C HIS A 122 7.14 13.27 0.74
N PRO A 123 7.21 14.33 -0.05
CA PRO A 123 7.14 14.22 -1.50
C PRO A 123 8.16 13.22 -2.05
N ASP A 124 7.79 12.52 -3.12
CA ASP A 124 8.70 11.58 -3.77
C ASP A 124 9.98 12.28 -4.23
N CYS A 125 11.09 11.58 -4.12
CA CYS A 125 12.40 12.08 -4.51
C CYS A 125 12.98 11.20 -5.62
N VAL A 126 13.76 11.81 -6.51
CA VAL A 126 14.59 11.06 -7.48
C VAL A 126 15.98 10.91 -6.89
N VAL A 127 16.48 9.70 -6.85
CA VAL A 127 17.83 9.42 -6.33
C VAL A 127 18.87 9.92 -7.32
N SER A 128 19.75 10.79 -6.84
CA SER A 128 20.81 11.40 -7.65
C SER A 128 21.85 10.39 -8.13
N ALA A 129 22.69 10.78 -9.10
CA ALA A 129 23.81 9.96 -9.57
C ALA A 129 24.88 9.67 -8.48
N THR A 130 24.83 10.41 -7.36
CA THR A 130 25.69 10.18 -6.19
C THR A 130 25.02 9.35 -5.11
N GLY A 131 23.86 8.72 -5.40
CA GLY A 131 23.12 7.89 -4.45
C GLY A 131 22.56 8.69 -3.26
N THR A 132 22.06 9.89 -3.52
CA THR A 132 21.55 10.81 -2.48
C THR A 132 20.19 11.36 -2.84
N ILE A 133 19.39 11.70 -1.81
CA ILE A 133 18.18 12.52 -1.91
C ILE A 133 18.28 13.69 -0.95
N THR A 134 17.56 14.79 -1.26
CA THR A 134 17.47 15.97 -0.41
C THR A 134 16.06 16.09 0.15
N LEU A 135 15.97 16.27 1.47
CA LEU A 135 14.72 16.45 2.19
C LEU A 135 14.32 17.93 2.24
N THR A 136 13.03 18.20 2.33
CA THR A 136 12.49 19.55 2.49
C THR A 136 12.80 20.16 3.86
N SER A 137 12.96 19.32 4.88
CA SER A 137 13.34 19.71 6.25
C SER A 137 14.23 18.63 6.85
N PRO A 138 15.13 18.99 7.79
CA PRO A 138 15.93 18.00 8.50
C PRO A 138 15.06 17.01 9.26
N ALA A 139 15.42 15.73 9.22
CA ALA A 139 14.71 14.66 9.91
C ALA A 139 15.68 13.70 10.59
N SER A 140 15.24 13.13 11.72
CA SER A 140 16.03 12.19 12.53
C SER A 140 15.85 10.76 12.07
N LYS A 141 14.65 10.40 11.60
CA LYS A 141 14.33 9.07 11.10
C LYS A 141 13.75 9.17 9.70
N VAL A 142 14.39 8.51 8.75
CA VAL A 142 13.97 8.55 7.34
C VAL A 142 13.89 7.13 6.79
N GLN A 143 12.75 6.80 6.22
CA GLN A 143 12.52 5.58 5.47
C GLN A 143 12.48 5.91 3.99
N VAL A 144 13.28 5.24 3.17
CA VAL A 144 13.35 5.46 1.73
C VAL A 144 13.24 4.13 1.03
N GLY A 145 12.35 4.02 0.03
CA GLY A 145 12.20 2.78 -0.72
C GLY A 145 11.38 2.94 -1.99
N LEU A 146 11.34 1.89 -2.80
CA LEU A 146 10.47 1.82 -3.96
C LEU A 146 9.04 1.58 -3.49
N ARG A 147 8.10 2.35 -4.02
CA ARG A 147 6.67 2.13 -3.75
C ARG A 147 6.15 0.93 -4.53
N TYR A 148 5.19 0.27 -3.97
CA TYR A 148 4.35 -0.71 -4.64
C TYR A 148 2.87 -0.35 -4.43
N ALA A 149 2.00 -0.90 -5.26
CA ALA A 149 0.56 -0.72 -5.12
C ALA A 149 -0.08 -2.01 -4.61
N SER A 150 -0.79 -1.91 -3.49
CA SER A 150 -1.67 -2.97 -3.00
C SER A 150 -3.09 -2.66 -3.40
N ASP A 151 -3.60 -3.40 -4.38
CA ASP A 151 -4.91 -3.23 -4.95
C ASP A 151 -5.88 -4.28 -4.45
N GLY A 152 -7.10 -3.86 -4.15
CA GLY A 152 -8.16 -4.78 -3.81
C GLY A 152 -9.50 -4.34 -4.38
N GLN A 153 -10.34 -5.30 -4.68
CA GLN A 153 -11.67 -5.09 -5.22
C GLN A 153 -12.65 -6.08 -4.62
N MET A 154 -13.78 -5.59 -4.12
CA MET A 154 -14.86 -6.46 -3.72
C MET A 154 -15.50 -7.12 -4.94
N LEU A 155 -16.08 -8.28 -4.74
CA LEU A 155 -16.98 -8.86 -5.71
C LEU A 155 -18.19 -7.95 -5.92
N ARG A 156 -18.85 -8.10 -7.08
CA ARG A 156 -20.09 -7.38 -7.35
C ARG A 156 -21.09 -7.61 -6.23
N GLN A 157 -21.66 -6.50 -5.75
CA GLN A 157 -22.59 -6.54 -4.64
C GLN A 157 -23.88 -7.25 -5.07
N ASP A 158 -24.35 -8.17 -4.25
CA ASP A 158 -25.65 -8.79 -4.38
C ASP A 158 -26.44 -8.58 -3.09
N VAL A 159 -27.49 -7.80 -3.19
CA VAL A 159 -28.40 -7.51 -2.07
C VAL A 159 -29.70 -8.27 -2.35
N GLY A 160 -30.07 -9.19 -1.46
CA GLY A 160 -31.37 -9.84 -1.51
C GLY A 160 -32.49 -8.82 -1.29
N ALA A 161 -33.45 -8.75 -2.20
CA ALA A 161 -34.66 -7.96 -2.06
C ALA A 161 -35.86 -8.90 -1.98
N ALA A 162 -37.03 -8.38 -1.54
CA ALA A 162 -38.26 -9.17 -1.45
C ALA A 162 -38.71 -9.77 -2.80
N ASP A 163 -38.27 -9.17 -3.90
CA ASP A 163 -38.55 -9.57 -5.28
C ASP A 163 -37.42 -10.38 -5.94
N GLY A 164 -36.42 -10.83 -5.16
CA GLY A 164 -35.34 -11.71 -5.63
C GLY A 164 -33.94 -11.07 -5.52
N THR A 165 -33.00 -11.54 -6.36
CA THR A 165 -31.62 -11.07 -6.38
C THR A 165 -31.51 -9.70 -7.06
N SER A 166 -30.55 -8.89 -6.60
CA SER A 166 -30.14 -7.65 -7.27
C SER A 166 -29.18 -7.87 -8.45
N GLN A 167 -28.77 -9.11 -8.71
CA GLN A 167 -27.90 -9.43 -9.83
C GLN A 167 -28.61 -9.15 -11.17
N GLY A 168 -27.89 -8.44 -12.05
CA GLY A 168 -28.44 -8.03 -13.34
C GLY A 168 -29.28 -6.75 -13.32
N LYS A 169 -29.68 -6.25 -12.14
CA LYS A 169 -30.33 -4.94 -11.99
C LYS A 169 -29.29 -3.81 -12.02
N TYR A 170 -29.72 -2.62 -12.36
CA TYR A 170 -28.89 -1.41 -12.23
C TYR A 170 -28.78 -1.04 -10.74
N GLN A 171 -27.58 -0.85 -10.27
CA GLN A 171 -27.27 -0.51 -8.88
C GLN A 171 -26.42 0.76 -8.82
N ARG A 172 -26.56 1.51 -7.76
CA ARG A 172 -25.73 2.66 -7.45
C ARG A 172 -25.30 2.61 -6.00
N THR A 173 -24.00 2.63 -5.76
CA THR A 173 -23.45 2.90 -4.42
C THR A 173 -23.50 4.41 -4.20
N HIS A 174 -24.03 4.86 -3.08
CA HIS A 174 -24.10 6.28 -2.72
C HIS A 174 -23.22 6.60 -1.51
N ASN A 175 -22.92 5.63 -0.68
CA ASN A 175 -22.05 5.79 0.46
C ASN A 175 -21.31 4.47 0.75
N VAL A 176 -20.08 4.55 1.26
CA VAL A 176 -19.31 3.39 1.71
C VAL A 176 -18.69 3.73 3.05
N ASN A 177 -19.00 2.95 4.07
CA ASN A 177 -18.29 3.01 5.34
C ASN A 177 -17.19 1.95 5.34
N ILE A 178 -15.97 2.35 5.66
CA ILE A 178 -14.83 1.46 5.69
C ILE A 178 -14.23 1.49 7.08
N ARG A 179 -14.16 0.32 7.72
CA ARG A 179 -13.51 0.15 9.00
C ARG A 179 -12.06 -0.21 8.78
N VAL A 180 -11.17 0.61 9.32
CA VAL A 180 -9.72 0.44 9.22
C VAL A 180 -9.07 0.36 10.59
N HIS A 181 -7.85 -0.19 10.62
CA HIS A 181 -7.01 -0.25 11.80
C HIS A 181 -5.60 0.19 11.45
N ASP A 182 -5.05 1.15 12.21
CA ASP A 182 -3.70 1.71 12.06
C ASP A 182 -3.33 1.99 10.59
N THR A 183 -4.17 2.78 9.92
CA THR A 183 -4.14 2.97 8.47
C THR A 183 -3.95 4.43 8.10
N LEU A 184 -3.14 4.68 7.06
CA LEU A 184 -2.99 5.98 6.43
C LEU A 184 -2.71 5.81 4.92
N GLY A 185 -3.08 6.82 4.10
CA GLY A 185 -2.71 6.88 2.67
C GLY A 185 -3.51 5.97 1.75
N MET A 186 -4.59 5.32 2.22
CA MET A 186 -5.45 4.50 1.36
C MET A 186 -6.38 5.35 0.49
N LYS A 187 -6.58 4.89 -0.73
CA LYS A 187 -7.50 5.47 -1.72
C LYS A 187 -8.63 4.50 -2.03
N PHE A 188 -9.84 5.03 -2.24
CA PHE A 188 -11.04 4.24 -2.49
C PHE A 188 -11.80 4.79 -3.69
N GLY A 189 -12.46 3.90 -4.45
CA GLY A 189 -13.23 4.29 -5.63
C GLY A 189 -14.02 3.14 -6.24
N SER A 190 -14.76 3.42 -7.33
CA SER A 190 -15.54 2.41 -8.06
C SER A 190 -14.75 1.73 -9.19
N GLY A 191 -13.44 1.96 -9.27
CA GLY A 191 -12.53 1.37 -10.25
C GLY A 191 -11.13 1.96 -10.17
N PHE A 192 -10.17 1.33 -10.84
CA PHE A 192 -8.77 1.75 -10.88
C PHE A 192 -8.47 2.80 -11.96
N HIS A 193 -9.49 3.50 -12.46
CA HIS A 193 -9.32 4.51 -13.48
C HIS A 193 -8.70 5.80 -12.93
N ALA A 194 -7.78 6.37 -13.66
CA ALA A 194 -7.06 7.58 -13.23
C ALA A 194 -7.93 8.86 -13.26
N THR A 195 -9.03 8.87 -14.04
CA THR A 195 -9.85 10.07 -14.28
C THR A 195 -11.34 9.74 -14.41
N GLY A 196 -12.20 10.67 -14.00
CA GLY A 196 -13.65 10.55 -14.14
C GLY A 196 -14.37 9.86 -12.97
N PRO A 197 -15.66 9.56 -13.15
CA PRO A 197 -16.44 8.83 -12.17
C PRO A 197 -15.77 7.48 -11.89
N GLY A 198 -15.49 7.20 -10.63
CA GLY A 198 -14.81 5.97 -10.23
C GLY A 198 -13.32 6.13 -9.97
N LYS A 199 -12.77 7.34 -10.07
CA LYS A 199 -11.39 7.55 -9.65
C LYS A 199 -11.21 7.21 -8.18
N LEU A 200 -10.00 6.75 -7.84
CA LEU A 200 -9.61 6.54 -6.46
C LEU A 200 -9.42 7.90 -5.77
N THR A 201 -10.01 8.06 -4.59
CA THR A 201 -9.90 9.27 -3.78
C THR A 201 -9.40 8.90 -2.40
N GLU A 202 -8.42 9.64 -1.91
CA GLU A 202 -7.94 9.49 -0.54
C GLU A 202 -8.85 10.27 0.42
N PRO A 203 -9.43 9.64 1.45
CA PRO A 203 -10.22 10.32 2.44
C PRO A 203 -9.34 11.20 3.33
N THR A 204 -9.83 12.37 3.69
CA THR A 204 -9.12 13.25 4.61
C THR A 204 -9.26 12.75 6.05
N ILE A 205 -8.18 12.21 6.59
CA ILE A 205 -8.12 11.68 7.97
C ILE A 205 -7.67 12.77 8.96
N ARG A 206 -6.90 13.76 8.49
CA ARG A 206 -6.38 14.82 9.35
C ARG A 206 -7.52 15.64 9.98
N THR A 207 -7.52 15.72 11.30
CA THR A 207 -8.46 16.57 12.07
C THR A 207 -7.77 17.85 12.51
N SER A 208 -8.55 18.86 12.93
CA SER A 208 -8.03 20.11 13.49
C SER A 208 -7.27 19.94 14.81
N ALA A 209 -7.38 18.77 15.44
CA ALA A 209 -6.65 18.45 16.66
C ALA A 209 -5.17 18.07 16.40
N VAL A 210 -4.80 17.77 15.15
CA VAL A 210 -3.41 17.42 14.79
C VAL A 210 -2.69 18.70 14.36
N PRO A 211 -1.64 19.15 15.09
CA PRO A 211 -0.84 20.32 14.71
C PRO A 211 -0.29 20.20 13.29
N GLY A 212 -0.14 21.33 12.60
CA GLY A 212 0.27 21.36 11.20
C GLY A 212 1.69 20.88 10.93
N ASP A 213 2.54 20.92 11.94
CA ASP A 213 3.97 20.55 11.92
C ASP A 213 4.25 19.14 12.41
N THR A 214 3.22 18.38 12.77
CA THR A 214 3.36 17.00 13.24
C THR A 214 2.88 15.99 12.21
N ALA A 215 3.45 14.77 12.25
CA ALA A 215 2.98 13.65 11.46
C ALA A 215 1.50 13.37 11.75
N VAL A 216 0.72 13.10 10.71
CA VAL A 216 -0.66 12.63 10.88
C VAL A 216 -0.59 11.22 11.49
N PRO A 217 -1.21 10.99 12.66
CA PRO A 217 -1.18 9.66 13.26
C PRO A 217 -1.96 8.65 12.43
N LEU A 218 -1.58 7.38 12.53
CA LEU A 218 -2.35 6.28 11.97
C LEU A 218 -3.76 6.29 12.55
N TYR A 219 -4.73 6.03 11.69
CA TYR A 219 -6.14 6.08 12.05
C TYR A 219 -6.73 4.68 12.24
N SER A 220 -7.49 4.52 13.32
CA SER A 220 -8.30 3.33 13.59
C SER A 220 -9.74 3.75 13.84
N GLY A 221 -10.67 3.23 13.03
CA GLY A 221 -12.09 3.58 13.13
C GLY A 221 -12.82 3.45 11.81
N ASP A 222 -14.01 4.02 11.76
CA ASP A 222 -14.85 4.02 10.57
C ASP A 222 -14.62 5.30 9.75
N ILE A 223 -14.38 5.14 8.46
CA ILE A 223 -14.25 6.21 7.49
C ILE A 223 -15.49 6.19 6.61
N GLU A 224 -16.26 7.27 6.62
CA GLU A 224 -17.39 7.44 5.74
C GLU A 224 -16.95 8.12 4.44
N ILE A 225 -17.18 7.45 3.32
CA ILE A 225 -16.84 7.95 1.99
C ILE A 225 -18.11 8.17 1.19
N ARG A 226 -18.38 9.43 0.87
CA ARG A 226 -19.42 9.77 -0.08
C ARG A 226 -19.02 9.26 -1.47
N TRP A 227 -19.81 8.34 -1.99
CA TRP A 227 -19.46 7.63 -3.20
C TRP A 227 -20.00 8.35 -4.44
N GLU A 228 -19.13 8.73 -5.34
CA GLU A 228 -19.50 9.31 -6.63
C GLU A 228 -19.67 8.19 -7.67
N GLY A 229 -20.82 7.56 -7.69
CA GLY A 229 -21.15 6.48 -8.61
C GLY A 229 -22.40 6.79 -9.44
N THR A 230 -22.46 6.24 -10.64
CA THR A 230 -23.66 6.20 -11.48
C THR A 230 -24.34 4.83 -11.35
N TYR A 231 -25.57 4.72 -11.83
CA TYR A 231 -26.23 3.43 -11.94
C TYR A 231 -25.51 2.54 -12.96
N THR A 232 -25.05 1.38 -12.51
CA THR A 232 -24.36 0.39 -13.34
C THR A 232 -24.74 -1.01 -12.94
N LYS A 233 -24.59 -1.97 -13.86
CA LYS A 233 -24.73 -3.41 -13.54
C LYS A 233 -23.47 -3.97 -12.86
N ASN A 234 -22.34 -3.30 -13.00
CA ASN A 234 -21.04 -3.69 -12.44
C ASN A 234 -20.63 -2.67 -11.38
N ASN A 235 -21.18 -2.84 -10.18
CA ASN A 235 -20.93 -1.94 -9.08
C ASN A 235 -19.88 -2.57 -8.16
N TYR A 236 -18.66 -2.05 -8.22
CA TYR A 236 -17.52 -2.52 -7.43
C TYR A 236 -17.09 -1.45 -6.43
N VAL A 237 -16.57 -1.89 -5.31
CA VAL A 237 -15.79 -1.06 -4.38
C VAL A 237 -14.35 -1.50 -4.50
N THR A 238 -13.48 -0.59 -4.89
CA THR A 238 -12.04 -0.83 -5.05
C THR A 238 -11.25 0.04 -4.11
N TRP A 239 -10.09 -0.42 -3.73
CA TRP A 239 -9.14 0.33 -2.94
C TRP A 239 -7.72 0.11 -3.43
N ARG A 240 -6.86 1.08 -3.16
CA ARG A 240 -5.43 1.04 -3.43
C ARG A 240 -4.68 1.64 -2.25
N ASN A 241 -3.63 0.97 -1.81
CA ASN A 241 -2.58 1.58 -1.03
C ASN A 241 -1.30 1.63 -1.87
N ASP A 242 -0.89 2.83 -2.24
CA ASP A 242 0.37 3.12 -2.93
C ASP A 242 1.26 4.03 -2.07
N SER A 243 0.92 4.15 -0.79
CA SER A 243 1.70 4.88 0.20
C SER A 243 2.73 3.97 0.88
N MET A 244 3.66 4.55 1.62
CA MET A 244 4.61 3.80 2.44
C MET A 244 4.11 3.59 3.88
N PHE A 245 2.80 3.78 4.13
CA PHE A 245 2.18 3.57 5.44
C PHE A 245 1.53 2.19 5.55
N PRO A 246 1.40 1.67 6.78
CA PRO A 246 0.59 0.50 7.03
C PRO A 246 -0.89 0.77 6.67
N ALA A 247 -1.57 -0.27 6.24
CA ALA A 247 -2.99 -0.20 5.93
C ALA A 247 -3.67 -1.55 6.22
N THR A 248 -4.68 -1.51 7.08
CA THR A 248 -5.49 -2.69 7.41
C THR A 248 -6.97 -2.36 7.29
N ILE A 249 -7.65 -3.06 6.40
CA ILE A 249 -9.10 -2.98 6.24
C ILE A 249 -9.75 -4.10 7.03
N LEU A 250 -10.61 -3.76 7.98
CA LEU A 250 -11.37 -4.72 8.78
C LEU A 250 -12.73 -5.04 8.16
N ALA A 251 -13.39 -4.03 7.58
CA ALA A 251 -14.68 -4.21 6.93
C ALA A 251 -14.94 -3.14 5.87
N VAL A 252 -15.67 -3.50 4.83
CA VAL A 252 -16.19 -2.58 3.81
C VAL A 252 -17.71 -2.72 3.78
N MET A 253 -18.44 -1.64 4.03
CA MET A 253 -19.89 -1.60 4.21
C MET A 253 -20.53 -0.65 3.18
N PRO A 254 -20.76 -1.10 1.94
CA PRO A 254 -21.39 -0.28 0.91
C PRO A 254 -22.88 -0.12 1.15
N GLN A 255 -23.40 1.07 0.88
CA GLN A 255 -24.82 1.38 0.86
C GLN A 255 -25.30 1.53 -0.58
N LEU A 256 -26.26 0.71 -0.94
CA LEU A 256 -26.70 0.55 -2.33
C LEU A 256 -28.15 0.98 -2.53
N HIS A 257 -28.43 1.53 -3.71
CA HIS A 257 -29.78 1.59 -4.28
C HIS A 257 -29.84 0.70 -5.52
N THR A 258 -30.86 -0.12 -5.59
CA THR A 258 -31.24 -0.89 -6.79
C THR A 258 -32.38 -0.20 -7.49
N GLN A 259 -32.31 -0.15 -8.80
CA GLN A 259 -33.41 0.36 -9.62
C GLN A 259 -34.20 -0.83 -10.12
N ASP A 260 -35.45 -0.95 -9.67
CA ASP A 260 -36.43 -1.85 -10.24
C ASP A 260 -36.99 -1.25 -11.53
N ARG A 261 -37.01 -2.07 -12.57
CA ARG A 261 -37.76 -1.75 -13.80
C ARG A 261 -39.10 -2.41 -13.74
#